data_6998e9e31bb6bd26373afb873c51e593
#
_entry.id   6998e9e31bb6bd26373afb873c51e593
#
_cell.length_a   1.000
_cell.length_b   1.000
_cell.length_c   1.000
_cell.angle_alpha   90.00
_cell.angle_beta   90.00
_cell.angle_gamma   90.00
#
_symmetry.space_group_name_H-M   'P 1'
#
loop_
_entity.id
_entity.type
_entity.pdbx_description
1 polymer ?
#
loop_
_entity_poly.entity_id
_entity_poly.type
_entity_poly.pdbx_seq_one_letter_code
_entity_poly.pdbx_strand_id
1 'polypeptide(L)'
;VVSTQQVTGSLSVQQQRLKDLKADIDDKAGKGVDVAPAQAKYDAANQDLTHAASAGPSQAAGYIATATKAIDEAKALLDKAWAEKEVSNAAATLETLDGMITYFVENRSMGSDPQVVAIMTKRESAVQFYSQAKDNLNANNYPLARSKATEGQNKANEALTDANTLREKIGDGFNLDSNLLLYIGAGVIIVLVIVGIVIYRKKTGWDELG
;
A
#
# COMPACT_ATOMS: atom_id res chain seq x y z
N VAL A 1 -18.24 27.47 29.51
CA VAL A 1 -18.86 26.21 30.00
C VAL A 1 -19.26 25.39 28.78
N VAL A 2 -18.69 24.19 28.64
CA VAL A 2 -19.04 23.28 27.53
C VAL A 2 -20.43 22.69 27.82
N SER A 3 -21.38 22.84 26.87
CA SER A 3 -22.73 22.31 27.04
C SER A 3 -22.79 20.81 26.70
N THR A 4 -23.67 20.08 27.37
CA THR A 4 -23.89 18.65 27.09
C THR A 4 -24.28 18.40 25.63
N GLN A 5 -25.06 19.28 25.03
CA GLN A 5 -25.49 19.17 23.61
C GLN A 5 -24.31 19.31 22.64
N GLN A 6 -23.36 20.21 22.93
CA GLN A 6 -22.14 20.36 22.11
C GLN A 6 -21.27 19.11 22.21
N VAL A 7 -21.10 18.54 23.41
CA VAL A 7 -20.33 17.30 23.62
C VAL A 7 -20.96 16.14 22.87
N THR A 8 -22.28 15.94 22.98
CA THR A 8 -22.98 14.86 22.30
C THR A 8 -22.86 14.95 20.78
N GLY A 9 -23.01 16.17 20.22
CA GLY A 9 -22.81 16.40 18.79
C GLY A 9 -21.37 16.10 18.33
N SER A 10 -20.37 16.60 19.07
CA SER A 10 -18.97 16.33 18.77
C SER A 10 -18.61 14.86 18.88
N LEU A 11 -19.13 14.16 19.90
CA LEU A 11 -18.92 12.73 20.09
C LEU A 11 -19.44 11.93 18.89
N SER A 12 -20.66 12.20 18.45
CA SER A 12 -21.28 11.54 17.29
C SER A 12 -20.46 11.73 16.00
N VAL A 13 -19.97 12.94 15.77
CA VAL A 13 -19.11 13.24 14.61
C VAL A 13 -17.81 12.41 14.66
N GLN A 14 -17.14 12.35 15.81
CA GLN A 14 -15.89 11.60 15.92
C GLN A 14 -16.13 10.08 15.85
N GLN A 15 -17.22 9.57 16.37
CA GLN A 15 -17.61 8.17 16.21
C GLN A 15 -17.80 7.79 14.73
N GLN A 16 -18.46 8.66 13.94
CA GLN A 16 -18.59 8.43 12.51
C GLN A 16 -17.22 8.45 11.81
N ARG A 17 -16.36 9.44 12.11
CA ARG A 17 -15.00 9.51 11.57
C ARG A 17 -14.17 8.27 11.92
N LEU A 18 -14.32 7.76 13.13
CA LEU A 18 -13.65 6.53 13.57
C LEU A 18 -14.10 5.32 12.78
N LYS A 19 -15.43 5.21 12.53
CA LYS A 19 -15.99 4.14 11.70
C LYS A 19 -15.47 4.19 10.27
N ASP A 20 -15.42 5.39 9.67
CA ASP A 20 -14.90 5.59 8.32
C ASP A 20 -13.40 5.23 8.25
N LEU A 21 -12.62 5.63 9.27
CA LEU A 21 -11.20 5.27 9.39
C LEU A 21 -11.01 3.74 9.47
N LYS A 22 -11.88 3.04 10.20
CA LYS A 22 -11.80 1.57 10.28
C LYS A 22 -12.02 0.91 8.92
N ALA A 23 -12.99 1.40 8.16
CA ALA A 23 -13.23 0.89 6.81
C ALA A 23 -12.01 1.15 5.89
N ASP A 24 -11.39 2.33 5.99
CA ASP A 24 -10.17 2.65 5.24
C ASP A 24 -8.99 1.74 5.63
N ILE A 25 -8.78 1.50 6.93
CA ILE A 25 -7.74 0.61 7.44
C ILE A 25 -7.96 -0.81 6.90
N ASP A 26 -9.19 -1.33 6.94
CA ASP A 26 -9.50 -2.69 6.48
C ASP A 26 -9.33 -2.83 4.96
N ASP A 27 -9.74 -1.81 4.18
CA ASP A 27 -9.51 -1.78 2.73
C ASP A 27 -8.01 -1.81 2.39
N LYS A 28 -7.21 -1.00 3.07
CA LYS A 28 -5.77 -0.93 2.80
C LYS A 28 -5.03 -2.18 3.29
N ALA A 29 -5.44 -2.75 4.43
CA ALA A 29 -4.93 -4.05 4.90
C ALA A 29 -5.18 -5.15 3.87
N GLY A 30 -6.38 -5.19 3.27
CA GLY A 30 -6.71 -6.13 2.19
C GLY A 30 -5.84 -5.96 0.93
N LYS A 31 -5.25 -4.80 0.73
CA LYS A 31 -4.30 -4.49 -0.37
C LYS A 31 -2.83 -4.69 0.02
N GLY A 32 -2.56 -5.24 1.20
CA GLY A 32 -1.21 -5.52 1.68
C GLY A 32 -0.43 -4.28 2.12
N VAL A 33 -1.12 -3.20 2.50
CA VAL A 33 -0.51 -2.03 3.15
C VAL A 33 -0.22 -2.37 4.61
N ASP A 34 0.91 -1.93 5.15
CA ASP A 34 1.18 -2.01 6.59
C ASP A 34 0.33 -1.00 7.35
N VAL A 35 -0.76 -1.47 7.92
CA VAL A 35 -1.73 -0.64 8.64
C VAL A 35 -1.51 -0.65 10.17
N ALA A 36 -0.52 -1.39 10.68
CA ALA A 36 -0.33 -1.56 12.12
C ALA A 36 -0.16 -0.24 12.88
N PRO A 37 0.61 0.76 12.41
CA PRO A 37 0.71 2.05 13.09
C PRO A 37 -0.61 2.83 13.11
N ALA A 38 -1.39 2.80 12.02
CA ALA A 38 -2.70 3.45 11.92
C ALA A 38 -3.73 2.75 12.81
N GLN A 39 -3.71 1.42 12.85
CA GLN A 39 -4.59 0.62 13.72
C GLN A 39 -4.35 0.94 15.20
N ALA A 40 -3.11 1.08 15.64
CA ALA A 40 -2.81 1.44 17.02
C ALA A 40 -3.39 2.82 17.42
N LYS A 41 -3.37 3.80 16.50
CA LYS A 41 -3.99 5.11 16.72
C LYS A 41 -5.52 5.05 16.68
N TYR A 42 -6.09 4.20 15.82
CA TYR A 42 -7.51 3.90 15.82
C TYR A 42 -7.97 3.32 17.16
N ASP A 43 -7.24 2.35 17.70
CA ASP A 43 -7.58 1.69 18.97
C ASP A 43 -7.54 2.70 20.14
N ALA A 44 -6.53 3.60 20.17
CA ALA A 44 -6.44 4.67 21.14
C ALA A 44 -7.64 5.64 21.02
N ALA A 45 -7.99 6.07 19.80
CA ALA A 45 -9.13 6.95 19.56
C ALA A 45 -10.45 6.30 20.02
N ASN A 46 -10.63 5.01 19.73
CA ASN A 46 -11.82 4.26 20.14
C ASN A 46 -11.96 4.19 21.66
N GLN A 47 -10.86 3.99 22.38
CA GLN A 47 -10.85 4.00 23.84
C GLN A 47 -11.22 5.37 24.39
N ASP A 48 -10.65 6.44 23.84
CA ASP A 48 -10.95 7.82 24.27
C ASP A 48 -12.45 8.17 24.02
N LEU A 49 -13.01 7.81 22.87
CA LEU A 49 -14.44 8.04 22.59
C LEU A 49 -15.36 7.21 23.51
N THR A 50 -14.93 6.02 23.92
CA THR A 50 -15.64 5.21 24.91
C THR A 50 -15.63 5.89 26.29
N HIS A 51 -14.50 6.44 26.72
CA HIS A 51 -14.40 7.22 27.96
C HIS A 51 -15.25 8.51 27.87
N ALA A 52 -15.22 9.19 26.73
CA ALA A 52 -16.02 10.40 26.52
C ALA A 52 -17.52 10.15 26.67
N ALA A 53 -18.03 8.99 26.24
CA ALA A 53 -19.44 8.64 26.32
C ALA A 53 -19.96 8.47 27.77
N SER A 54 -19.06 8.16 28.72
CA SER A 54 -19.39 7.95 30.15
C SER A 54 -18.97 9.09 31.07
N ALA A 55 -18.20 10.07 30.55
CA ALA A 55 -17.64 11.17 31.32
C ALA A 55 -18.59 12.37 31.42
N GLY A 56 -18.37 13.22 32.44
CA GLY A 56 -19.03 14.52 32.51
C GLY A 56 -18.57 15.48 31.38
N PRO A 57 -19.36 16.53 31.04
CA PRO A 57 -19.14 17.33 29.84
C PRO A 57 -17.72 17.91 29.68
N SER A 58 -17.11 18.35 30.77
CA SER A 58 -15.76 18.93 30.73
C SER A 58 -14.68 17.88 30.42
N GLN A 59 -14.79 16.69 31.03
CA GLN A 59 -13.86 15.59 30.80
C GLN A 59 -14.06 14.96 29.42
N ALA A 60 -15.33 14.78 29.01
CA ALA A 60 -15.69 14.28 27.70
C ALA A 60 -15.10 15.12 26.57
N ALA A 61 -15.10 16.47 26.70
CA ALA A 61 -14.48 17.35 25.73
C ALA A 61 -12.96 17.09 25.59
N GLY A 62 -12.27 16.80 26.70
CA GLY A 62 -10.84 16.41 26.68
C GLY A 62 -10.62 15.10 25.92
N TYR A 63 -11.36 14.05 26.25
CA TYR A 63 -11.27 12.77 25.53
C TYR A 63 -11.58 12.90 24.04
N ILE A 64 -12.62 13.67 23.67
CA ILE A 64 -12.96 13.93 22.26
C ILE A 64 -11.81 14.63 21.54
N ALA A 65 -11.13 15.59 22.17
CA ALA A 65 -9.99 16.27 21.56
C ALA A 65 -8.81 15.32 21.34
N THR A 66 -8.52 14.45 22.29
CA THR A 66 -7.45 13.43 22.17
C THR A 66 -7.80 12.43 21.07
N ALA A 67 -9.04 11.93 21.05
CA ALA A 67 -9.52 11.02 20.00
C ALA A 67 -9.46 11.66 18.59
N THR A 68 -9.82 12.93 18.47
CA THR A 68 -9.72 13.69 17.21
C THR A 68 -8.30 13.68 16.70
N LYS A 69 -7.34 14.01 17.56
CA LYS A 69 -5.91 13.99 17.22
C LYS A 69 -5.44 12.59 16.79
N ALA A 70 -5.84 11.55 17.54
CA ALA A 70 -5.47 10.18 17.22
C ALA A 70 -6.06 9.71 15.88
N ILE A 71 -7.30 10.11 15.53
CA ILE A 71 -7.91 9.85 14.22
C ILE A 71 -7.13 10.53 13.10
N ASP A 72 -6.72 11.79 13.29
CA ASP A 72 -5.96 12.53 12.27
C ASP A 72 -4.55 11.93 12.09
N GLU A 73 -3.89 11.55 13.17
CA GLU A 73 -2.61 10.84 13.12
C GLU A 73 -2.73 9.48 12.43
N ALA A 74 -3.79 8.71 12.72
CA ALA A 74 -4.04 7.43 12.06
C ALA A 74 -4.21 7.58 10.55
N LYS A 75 -4.98 8.59 10.10
CA LYS A 75 -5.15 8.90 8.67
C LYS A 75 -3.83 9.24 8.00
N ALA A 76 -3.02 10.09 8.63
CA ALA A 76 -1.71 10.47 8.10
C ALA A 76 -0.76 9.26 7.98
N LEU A 77 -0.75 8.38 8.98
CA LEU A 77 0.04 7.14 8.97
C LEU A 77 -0.43 6.17 7.88
N LEU A 78 -1.75 6.05 7.69
CA LEU A 78 -2.34 5.20 6.66
C LEU A 78 -2.01 5.72 5.26
N ASP A 79 -2.12 7.03 5.03
CA ASP A 79 -1.77 7.67 3.76
C ASP A 79 -0.29 7.48 3.42
N LYS A 80 0.58 7.62 4.41
CA LYS A 80 2.02 7.37 4.27
C LYS A 80 2.28 5.91 3.87
N ALA A 81 1.78 4.97 4.66
CA ALA A 81 2.01 3.53 4.42
C ALA A 81 1.48 3.09 3.05
N TRP A 82 0.34 3.64 2.63
CA TRP A 82 -0.20 3.38 1.30
C TRP A 82 0.70 3.94 0.19
N ALA A 83 1.21 5.17 0.34
CA ALA A 83 2.13 5.74 -0.63
C ALA A 83 3.45 4.94 -0.71
N GLU A 84 4.00 4.51 0.42
CA GLU A 84 5.19 3.65 0.47
C GLU A 84 4.95 2.33 -0.27
N LYS A 85 3.77 1.71 -0.09
CA LYS A 85 3.40 0.48 -0.78
C LYS A 85 3.33 0.65 -2.30
N GLU A 86 2.68 1.73 -2.79
CA GLU A 86 2.57 2.00 -4.22
C GLU A 86 3.95 2.29 -4.86
N VAL A 87 4.81 3.04 -4.16
CA VAL A 87 6.19 3.27 -4.62
C VAL A 87 6.99 1.96 -4.67
N SER A 88 6.81 1.08 -3.67
CA SER A 88 7.44 -0.24 -3.65
C SER A 88 6.94 -1.13 -4.80
N ASN A 89 5.64 -1.11 -5.11
CA ASN A 89 5.07 -1.85 -6.23
C ASN A 89 5.65 -1.38 -7.57
N ALA A 90 5.78 -0.07 -7.77
CA ALA A 90 6.40 0.50 -8.97
C ALA A 90 7.87 0.09 -9.11
N ALA A 91 8.64 0.06 -8.00
CA ALA A 91 10.02 -0.41 -7.98
C ALA A 91 10.12 -1.88 -8.40
N ALA A 92 9.29 -2.76 -7.83
CA ALA A 92 9.29 -4.19 -8.16
C ALA A 92 8.93 -4.44 -9.63
N THR A 93 8.00 -3.67 -10.19
CA THR A 93 7.64 -3.75 -11.61
C THR A 93 8.81 -3.33 -12.50
N LEU A 94 9.52 -2.25 -12.14
CA LEU A 94 10.73 -1.79 -12.85
C LEU A 94 11.86 -2.82 -12.78
N GLU A 95 12.10 -3.45 -11.63
CA GLU A 95 13.10 -4.51 -11.47
C GLU A 95 12.79 -5.70 -12.39
N THR A 96 11.53 -6.11 -12.48
CA THR A 96 11.10 -7.17 -13.41
C THR A 96 11.37 -6.77 -14.86
N LEU A 97 11.08 -5.53 -15.24
CA LEU A 97 11.33 -5.00 -16.57
C LEU A 97 12.84 -4.96 -16.88
N ASP A 98 13.66 -4.53 -15.91
CA ASP A 98 15.12 -4.49 -16.06
C ASP A 98 15.69 -5.88 -16.29
N GLY A 99 15.18 -6.91 -15.61
CA GLY A 99 15.55 -8.30 -15.87
C GLY A 99 15.21 -8.75 -17.30
N MET A 100 14.06 -8.34 -17.83
CA MET A 100 13.69 -8.64 -19.24
C MET A 100 14.57 -7.91 -20.25
N ILE A 101 14.89 -6.64 -20.02
CA ILE A 101 15.80 -5.87 -20.89
C ILE A 101 17.20 -6.48 -20.87
N THR A 102 17.72 -6.83 -19.70
CA THR A 102 19.01 -7.51 -19.56
C THR A 102 19.04 -8.81 -20.37
N TYR A 103 17.97 -9.61 -20.30
CA TYR A 103 17.85 -10.82 -21.12
C TYR A 103 17.97 -10.53 -22.62
N PHE A 104 17.27 -9.52 -23.15
CA PHE A 104 17.36 -9.18 -24.58
C PHE A 104 18.76 -8.65 -24.96
N VAL A 105 19.32 -7.78 -24.15
CA VAL A 105 20.59 -7.11 -24.45
C VAL A 105 21.78 -8.07 -24.33
N GLU A 106 21.87 -8.78 -23.20
CA GLU A 106 23.04 -9.58 -22.86
C GLU A 106 22.95 -11.02 -23.41
N ASN A 107 21.80 -11.67 -23.24
CA ASN A 107 21.69 -13.08 -23.61
C ASN A 107 21.30 -13.28 -25.08
N ARG A 108 20.63 -12.29 -25.70
CA ARG A 108 20.19 -12.35 -27.09
C ARG A 108 20.89 -11.39 -28.03
N SER A 109 21.79 -10.54 -27.50
CA SER A 109 22.55 -9.53 -28.28
C SER A 109 21.65 -8.59 -29.10
N MET A 110 20.44 -8.28 -28.59
CA MET A 110 19.41 -7.50 -29.26
C MET A 110 19.42 -6.01 -28.83
N GLY A 111 20.48 -5.50 -28.23
CA GLY A 111 20.53 -4.14 -27.73
C GLY A 111 20.27 -3.04 -28.76
N SER A 112 20.47 -3.31 -30.07
CA SER A 112 20.16 -2.41 -31.17
C SER A 112 18.84 -2.73 -31.89
N ASP A 113 18.09 -3.73 -31.44
CA ASP A 113 16.79 -4.08 -32.01
C ASP A 113 15.77 -2.95 -31.74
N PRO A 114 15.05 -2.47 -32.77
CA PRO A 114 14.10 -1.36 -32.60
C PRO A 114 13.01 -1.62 -31.56
N GLN A 115 12.58 -2.89 -31.36
CA GLN A 115 11.57 -3.25 -30.37
C GLN A 115 12.18 -3.19 -28.96
N VAL A 116 13.43 -3.64 -28.77
CA VAL A 116 14.13 -3.52 -27.47
C VAL A 116 14.38 -2.05 -27.15
N VAL A 117 14.78 -1.22 -28.11
CA VAL A 117 14.96 0.22 -27.94
C VAL A 117 13.64 0.90 -27.52
N ALA A 118 12.51 0.51 -28.12
CA ALA A 118 11.19 1.02 -27.74
C ALA A 118 10.82 0.65 -26.29
N ILE A 119 11.11 -0.60 -25.89
CA ILE A 119 10.91 -1.07 -24.50
C ILE A 119 11.78 -0.25 -23.52
N MET A 120 13.06 -0.01 -23.85
CA MET A 120 13.96 0.81 -23.05
C MET A 120 13.48 2.26 -22.92
N THR A 121 12.90 2.83 -23.98
CA THR A 121 12.32 4.20 -23.94
C THR A 121 11.12 4.27 -22.99
N LYS A 122 10.24 3.26 -23.01
CA LYS A 122 9.12 3.16 -22.06
C LYS A 122 9.61 2.98 -20.62
N ARG A 123 10.66 2.16 -20.44
CA ARG A 123 11.33 1.99 -19.16
C ARG A 123 11.85 3.30 -18.60
N GLU A 124 12.50 4.12 -19.43
CA GLU A 124 13.01 5.43 -19.01
C GLU A 124 11.88 6.34 -18.54
N SER A 125 10.77 6.37 -19.24
CA SER A 125 9.56 7.11 -18.82
C SER A 125 9.02 6.60 -17.47
N ALA A 126 9.01 5.30 -17.25
CA ALA A 126 8.59 4.69 -16.00
C ALA A 126 9.51 5.09 -14.82
N VAL A 127 10.84 5.11 -15.06
CA VAL A 127 11.84 5.57 -14.08
C VAL A 127 11.65 7.03 -13.71
N GLN A 128 11.33 7.90 -14.67
CA GLN A 128 11.07 9.31 -14.38
C GLN A 128 9.86 9.48 -13.43
N PHE A 129 8.75 8.78 -13.69
CA PHE A 129 7.59 8.79 -12.79
C PHE A 129 7.90 8.19 -11.42
N TYR A 130 8.64 7.10 -11.37
CA TYR A 130 9.10 6.50 -10.12
C TYR A 130 9.97 7.44 -9.30
N SER A 131 10.90 8.17 -9.93
CA SER A 131 11.70 9.20 -9.27
C SER A 131 10.82 10.30 -8.68
N GLN A 132 9.88 10.82 -9.47
CA GLN A 132 8.91 11.82 -9.00
C GLN A 132 8.06 11.28 -7.82
N ALA A 133 7.68 10.00 -7.85
CA ALA A 133 6.95 9.37 -6.76
C ALA A 133 7.78 9.36 -5.47
N LYS A 134 9.07 9.01 -5.55
CA LYS A 134 10.00 9.04 -4.40
C LYS A 134 10.20 10.44 -3.86
N ASP A 135 10.38 11.43 -4.73
CA ASP A 135 10.55 12.83 -4.32
C ASP A 135 9.31 13.33 -3.57
N ASN A 136 8.12 13.03 -4.07
CA ASN A 136 6.86 13.38 -3.39
C ASN A 136 6.66 12.62 -2.08
N LEU A 137 7.05 11.35 -2.00
CA LEU A 137 7.03 10.57 -0.76
C LEU A 137 7.94 11.22 0.30
N ASN A 138 9.16 11.60 -0.08
CA ASN A 138 10.12 12.27 0.81
C ASN A 138 9.62 13.66 1.25
N ALA A 139 8.86 14.35 0.40
CA ALA A 139 8.22 15.63 0.70
C ALA A 139 6.90 15.47 1.50
N ASN A 140 6.53 14.25 1.91
CA ASN A 140 5.27 13.91 2.57
C ASN A 140 4.01 14.27 1.77
N ASN A 141 4.14 14.40 0.43
CA ASN A 141 3.02 14.59 -0.47
C ASN A 141 2.49 13.22 -0.95
N TYR A 142 1.85 12.49 -0.03
CA TYR A 142 1.44 11.11 -0.25
C TYR A 142 0.45 10.90 -1.41
N PRO A 143 -0.56 11.76 -1.62
CA PRO A 143 -1.46 11.61 -2.76
C PRO A 143 -0.73 11.71 -4.11
N LEU A 144 0.19 12.66 -4.25
CA LEU A 144 0.95 12.83 -5.49
C LEU A 144 2.01 11.73 -5.65
N ALA A 145 2.61 11.27 -4.55
CA ALA A 145 3.51 10.11 -4.57
C ALA A 145 2.81 8.85 -5.13
N ARG A 146 1.58 8.57 -4.66
CA ARG A 146 0.76 7.46 -5.18
C ARG A 146 0.43 7.62 -6.67
N SER A 147 -0.02 8.82 -7.07
CA SER A 147 -0.34 9.09 -8.48
C SER A 147 0.87 8.83 -9.38
N LYS A 148 2.04 9.35 -9.01
CA LYS A 148 3.27 9.17 -9.78
C LYS A 148 3.77 7.73 -9.76
N ALA A 149 3.64 7.02 -8.64
CA ALA A 149 3.96 5.59 -8.55
C ALA A 149 3.07 4.77 -9.50
N THR A 150 1.77 5.03 -9.52
CA THR A 150 0.82 4.37 -10.44
C THR A 150 1.13 4.67 -11.91
N GLU A 151 1.45 5.93 -12.25
CA GLU A 151 1.86 6.30 -13.61
C GLU A 151 3.14 5.54 -14.03
N GLY A 152 4.13 5.48 -13.13
CA GLY A 152 5.38 4.74 -13.36
C GLY A 152 5.14 3.25 -13.53
N GLN A 153 4.34 2.64 -12.66
CA GLN A 153 3.97 1.23 -12.75
C GLN A 153 3.22 0.90 -14.05
N ASN A 154 2.29 1.76 -14.47
CA ASN A 154 1.56 1.57 -15.72
C ASN A 154 2.51 1.61 -16.92
N LYS A 155 3.46 2.56 -16.97
CA LYS A 155 4.46 2.62 -18.03
C LYS A 155 5.38 1.40 -18.04
N ALA A 156 5.79 0.92 -16.86
CA ALA A 156 6.58 -0.30 -16.75
C ALA A 156 5.79 -1.54 -17.21
N ASN A 157 4.50 -1.63 -16.87
CA ASN A 157 3.62 -2.71 -17.34
C ASN A 157 3.40 -2.69 -18.86
N GLU A 158 3.24 -1.50 -19.48
CA GLU A 158 3.19 -1.36 -20.93
C GLU A 158 4.48 -1.91 -21.57
N ALA A 159 5.63 -1.57 -21.03
CA ALA A 159 6.92 -2.07 -21.49
C ALA A 159 7.08 -3.58 -21.27
N LEU A 160 6.62 -4.11 -20.14
CA LEU A 160 6.60 -5.55 -19.86
C LEU A 160 5.73 -6.33 -20.83
N THR A 161 4.58 -5.76 -21.22
CA THR A 161 3.70 -6.36 -22.22
C THR A 161 4.42 -6.48 -23.58
N ASP A 162 5.07 -5.40 -24.02
CA ASP A 162 5.88 -5.41 -25.25
C ASP A 162 7.04 -6.41 -25.16
N ALA A 163 7.74 -6.45 -24.00
CA ALA A 163 8.83 -7.36 -23.76
C ALA A 163 8.39 -8.84 -23.81
N ASN A 164 7.27 -9.17 -23.20
CA ASN A 164 6.72 -10.52 -23.26
C ASN A 164 6.31 -10.90 -24.69
N THR A 165 5.67 -9.99 -25.42
CA THR A 165 5.30 -10.20 -26.84
C THR A 165 6.55 -10.42 -27.71
N LEU A 166 7.61 -9.64 -27.49
CA LEU A 166 8.87 -9.83 -28.20
C LEU A 166 9.50 -11.18 -27.86
N ARG A 167 9.49 -11.55 -26.60
CA ARG A 167 10.03 -12.84 -26.12
C ARG A 167 9.31 -14.02 -26.78
N GLU A 168 7.98 -13.98 -26.87
CA GLU A 168 7.20 -15.01 -27.55
C GLU A 168 7.58 -15.13 -29.05
N LYS A 169 7.80 -14.00 -29.72
CA LYS A 169 8.18 -13.96 -31.15
C LYS A 169 9.56 -14.56 -31.43
N ILE A 170 10.54 -14.32 -30.55
CA ILE A 170 11.92 -14.83 -30.76
C ILE A 170 12.07 -16.30 -30.37
N GLY A 171 11.02 -16.90 -29.82
CA GLY A 171 10.98 -18.31 -29.41
C GLY A 171 11.78 -18.60 -28.14
N ASP A 172 11.34 -19.59 -27.39
CA ASP A 172 11.99 -20.04 -26.17
C ASP A 172 13.31 -20.78 -26.45
N GLY A 173 14.39 -20.02 -26.66
CA GLY A 173 15.73 -20.53 -26.36
C GLY A 173 16.06 -20.44 -24.87
N PHE A 174 15.06 -20.17 -24.03
CA PHE A 174 15.25 -19.93 -22.60
C PHE A 174 14.36 -20.88 -21.80
N ASN A 175 14.97 -21.92 -21.25
CA ASN A 175 14.46 -22.52 -20.04
C ASN A 175 14.52 -21.45 -18.95
N LEU A 176 13.40 -20.80 -18.63
CA LEU A 176 13.24 -20.19 -17.33
C LEU A 176 13.51 -21.31 -16.33
N ASP A 177 14.60 -21.16 -15.59
CA ASP A 177 14.86 -22.00 -14.45
C ASP A 177 13.53 -22.04 -13.66
N SER A 178 12.87 -23.20 -13.64
CA SER A 178 11.57 -23.42 -12.96
C SER A 178 11.59 -22.91 -11.53
N ASN A 179 12.79 -22.74 -10.98
CA ASN A 179 13.06 -22.20 -9.66
C ASN A 179 12.74 -20.70 -9.55
N LEU A 180 12.96 -19.87 -10.57
CA LEU A 180 12.66 -18.43 -10.47
C LEU A 180 11.15 -18.16 -10.50
N LEU A 181 10.39 -18.89 -11.33
CA LEU A 181 8.91 -18.87 -11.29
C LEU A 181 8.36 -19.44 -9.97
N LEU A 182 9.03 -20.46 -9.40
CA LEU A 182 8.71 -21.02 -8.08
C LEU A 182 9.01 -20.01 -6.96
N TYR A 183 10.07 -19.21 -7.05
CA TYR A 183 10.38 -18.17 -6.04
C TYR A 183 9.40 -17.01 -6.09
N ILE A 184 8.95 -16.57 -7.29
CA ILE A 184 7.92 -15.53 -7.43
C ILE A 184 6.56 -16.07 -6.97
N GLY A 185 6.19 -17.29 -7.36
CA GLY A 185 4.98 -17.97 -6.90
C GLY A 185 5.00 -18.30 -5.41
N ALA A 186 6.14 -18.75 -4.88
CA ALA A 186 6.31 -19.05 -3.46
C ALA A 186 6.25 -17.79 -2.58
N GLY A 187 6.80 -16.66 -3.06
CA GLY A 187 6.71 -15.37 -2.34
C GLY A 187 5.27 -14.91 -2.15
N VAL A 188 4.44 -15.01 -3.20
CA VAL A 188 3.02 -14.66 -3.12
C VAL A 188 2.26 -15.65 -2.21
N ILE A 189 2.55 -16.95 -2.29
CA ILE A 189 1.90 -17.97 -1.45
C ILE A 189 2.29 -17.79 0.03
N ILE A 190 3.55 -17.48 0.33
CA ILE A 190 4.02 -17.25 1.71
C ILE A 190 3.30 -16.04 2.32
N VAL A 191 3.13 -14.94 1.57
CA VAL A 191 2.39 -13.77 2.03
C VAL A 191 0.93 -14.12 2.29
N LEU A 192 0.28 -14.89 1.41
CA LEU A 192 -1.11 -15.33 1.59
C LEU A 192 -1.27 -16.28 2.79
N VAL A 193 -0.30 -17.16 3.04
CA VAL A 193 -0.31 -18.07 4.19
C VAL A 193 -0.12 -17.30 5.49
N ILE A 194 0.79 -16.33 5.54
CA ILE A 194 1.02 -15.49 6.73
C ILE A 194 -0.25 -14.68 7.05
N VAL A 195 -0.87 -14.06 6.04
CA VAL A 195 -2.15 -13.34 6.21
C VAL A 195 -3.26 -14.29 6.66
N GLY A 196 -3.35 -15.49 6.10
CA GLY A 196 -4.30 -16.53 6.50
C GLY A 196 -4.12 -16.97 7.95
N ILE A 197 -2.88 -17.17 8.42
CA ILE A 197 -2.56 -17.55 9.80
C ILE A 197 -2.91 -16.43 10.79
N VAL A 198 -2.64 -15.16 10.42
CA VAL A 198 -2.97 -14.00 11.26
C VAL A 198 -4.48 -13.87 11.42
N ILE A 199 -5.25 -14.03 10.33
CA ILE A 199 -6.71 -13.98 10.34
C ILE A 199 -7.27 -15.18 11.15
N TYR A 200 -6.72 -16.36 10.97
CA TYR A 200 -7.15 -17.57 11.69
C TYR A 200 -6.89 -17.47 13.20
N ARG A 201 -5.70 -17.00 13.62
CA ARG A 201 -5.38 -16.77 15.05
C ARG A 201 -6.26 -15.71 15.69
N LYS A 202 -6.66 -14.67 14.92
CA LYS A 202 -7.58 -13.65 15.41
C LYS A 202 -8.99 -14.17 15.60
N LYS A 203 -9.43 -15.16 14.81
CA LYS A 203 -10.75 -15.76 14.88
C LYS A 203 -10.89 -16.81 15.99
N THR A 204 -9.80 -17.56 16.30
CA THR A 204 -9.81 -18.58 17.35
C THR A 204 -9.51 -18.04 18.76
N GLY A 205 -9.03 -16.79 18.89
CA GLY A 205 -8.77 -16.15 20.20
C GLY A 205 -10.01 -15.61 20.91
N TRP A 206 -11.22 -15.78 20.37
CA TRP A 206 -12.48 -15.28 20.96
C TRP A 206 -13.35 -16.37 21.61
N ASP A 207 -12.95 -17.64 21.53
CA ASP A 207 -13.75 -18.75 22.04
C ASP A 207 -13.29 -19.28 23.42
N GLU A 208 -12.34 -18.65 24.11
CA GLU A 208 -11.86 -19.11 25.42
C GLU A 208 -12.21 -18.19 26.61
N LEU A 209 -13.22 -17.34 26.48
CA LEU A 209 -13.80 -16.60 27.63
C LEU A 209 -15.34 -16.69 27.58
N GLY A 210 -15.84 -17.89 27.82
CA GLY A 210 -17.23 -18.19 28.13
C GLY A 210 -17.32 -19.03 29.37
#